data_9f2f090072f5c6eb172ae38ff57fb235
#
_entry.id   9f2f090072f5c6eb172ae38ff57fb235
#
_cell.length_a   1.000
_cell.length_b   1.000
_cell.length_c   1.000
_cell.angle_alpha   90.00
_cell.angle_beta   90.00
_cell.angle_gamma   90.00
#
_symmetry.space_group_name_H-M   'P 1'
#
loop_
_entity.id
_entity.type
_entity.pdbx_description
1 polymer ?
#
loop_
_entity_poly.entity_id
_entity_poly.type
_entity_poly.pdbx_seq_one_letter_code
_entity_poly.pdbx_strand_id
1 'polypeptide(L)'
;MRKIIAMALLSGVMASPAWALFETNKQLAATATVTLEDAVRHALKAVPGKAVEAEIGKEDGRTVYEVEIIDSNNKTQKVYVDAQSGQAKIDH
;
A
#
# COMPACT_ATOMS: atom_id res chain seq x y z
N MET A 1 18.02 15.63 -31.32
CA MET A 1 17.80 15.68 -30.67
C MET A 1 17.53 15.58 -30.20
N ARG A 2 17.63 15.51 -30.58
CA ARG A 2 17.36 15.48 -29.83
C ARG A 2 17.49 15.12 -29.03
N LYS A 3 17.87 14.99 -29.05
CA LYS A 3 17.99 14.76 -28.04
C LYS A 3 18.09 14.79 -27.09
N ILE A 4 18.34 14.74 -27.34
CA ILE A 4 18.42 14.79 -26.13
C ILE A 4 18.25 14.78 -25.39
N ILE A 5 18.42 14.74 -25.76
CA ILE A 5 18.19 14.78 -24.69
C ILE A 5 18.01 14.47 -23.92
N ALA A 6 18.16 14.32 -24.29
CA ALA A 6 17.90 14.22 -23.30
C ALA A 6 17.97 14.04 -22.51
N MET A 7 18.40 14.11 -22.61
CA MET A 7 18.39 14.19 -21.62
C MET A 7 18.30 14.31 -20.83
N ALA A 8 18.43 14.49 -21.18
CA ALA A 8 18.25 14.81 -20.15
C ALA A 8 18.01 14.67 -19.50
N LEU A 9 18.27 14.70 -19.82
CA LEU A 9 17.87 14.67 -18.90
C LEU A 9 17.96 14.42 -18.21
N LEU A 10 18.31 14.52 -18.30
CA LEU A 10 18.30 14.46 -17.31
C LEU A 10 18.54 14.67 -16.69
N SER A 11 18.71 15.05 -16.81
CA SER A 11 18.75 15.47 -15.89
C SER A 11 18.61 15.70 -15.24
N GLY A 12 18.74 15.90 -15.23
CA GLY A 12 18.45 16.37 -14.30
C GLY A 12 18.05 16.41 -13.88
N VAL A 13 17.97 16.57 -13.84
CA VAL A 13 17.37 16.66 -13.19
C VAL A 13 17.14 16.77 -12.67
N MET A 14 16.87 17.13 -12.60
CA MET A 14 16.45 17.31 -11.77
C MET A 14 16.04 17.51 -10.93
N ALA A 15 16.09 18.35 -11.23
CA ALA A 15 15.05 18.53 -10.34
C ALA A 15 14.82 17.69 -9.11
N SER A 16 13.57 17.37 -8.86
CA SER A 16 13.21 16.55 -7.72
C SER A 16 13.77 15.15 -7.86
N PRO A 17 14.39 14.61 -6.82
CA PRO A 17 14.78 13.22 -6.84
C PRO A 17 13.55 12.34 -7.03
N ALA A 18 13.73 11.18 -7.66
CA ALA A 18 12.60 10.29 -7.89
C ALA A 18 11.93 9.85 -6.59
N TRP A 19 12.69 9.71 -5.50
CA TRP A 19 12.11 9.29 -4.23
C TRP A 19 11.10 10.32 -3.69
N ALA A 20 11.18 11.57 -4.10
CA ALA A 20 10.23 12.59 -3.66
C ALA A 20 8.83 12.35 -4.21
N LEU A 21 8.70 11.49 -5.23
CA LEU A 21 7.41 11.15 -5.80
C LEU A 21 6.74 10.00 -5.07
N PHE A 22 7.46 9.33 -4.18
CA PHE A 22 6.96 8.15 -3.49
C PHE A 22 7.05 8.37 -1.99
N GLU A 23 5.96 8.13 -1.31
CA GLU A 23 5.96 8.19 0.14
C GLU A 23 6.57 6.93 0.72
N THR A 24 7.36 7.08 1.76
CA THR A 24 7.92 5.91 2.45
C THR A 24 6.85 5.30 3.36
N ASN A 25 7.05 4.05 3.74
CA ASN A 25 6.15 3.38 4.68
C ASN A 25 6.06 4.14 5.99
N LYS A 26 7.17 4.72 6.42
CA LYS A 26 7.19 5.52 7.65
C LYS A 26 6.28 6.74 7.53
N GLN A 27 6.32 7.42 6.39
CA GLN A 27 5.48 8.60 6.17
C GLN A 27 4.01 8.23 6.11
N LEU A 28 3.69 7.12 5.43
CA LEU A 28 2.32 6.64 5.36
C LEU A 28 1.80 6.25 6.74
N ALA A 29 2.63 5.57 7.52
CA ALA A 29 2.25 5.13 8.85
C ALA A 29 2.02 6.31 9.80
N ALA A 30 2.74 7.41 9.60
CA ALA A 30 2.61 8.59 10.47
C ALA A 30 1.22 9.20 10.41
N THR A 31 0.52 9.06 9.29
CA THR A 31 -0.82 9.62 9.13
C THR A 31 -1.92 8.58 9.32
N ALA A 32 -1.56 7.32 9.52
CA ALA A 32 -2.53 6.26 9.69
C ALA A 32 -3.11 6.28 11.10
N THR A 33 -4.41 6.13 11.21
CA THR A 33 -5.11 6.03 12.49
C THR A 33 -5.14 4.57 12.95
N VAL A 34 -5.26 3.65 12.00
CA VAL A 34 -5.33 2.22 12.26
C VAL A 34 -3.91 1.65 12.26
N THR A 35 -3.58 0.84 13.27
CA THR A 35 -2.27 0.19 13.31
C THR A 35 -2.26 -1.03 12.39
N LEU A 36 -1.06 -1.52 12.07
CA LEU A 36 -0.91 -2.72 11.25
C LEU A 36 -1.63 -3.92 11.90
N GLU A 37 -1.46 -4.08 13.21
CA GLU A 37 -2.11 -5.19 13.92
C GLU A 37 -3.62 -5.11 13.84
N ASP A 38 -4.17 -3.90 14.00
CA ASP A 38 -5.61 -3.72 13.90
C ASP A 38 -6.09 -3.96 12.47
N ALA A 39 -5.29 -3.55 11.48
CA ALA A 39 -5.64 -3.78 10.09
C ALA A 39 -5.74 -5.28 9.79
N VAL A 40 -4.80 -6.06 10.31
CA VAL A 40 -4.83 -7.51 10.12
C VAL A 40 -6.09 -8.09 10.77
N ARG A 41 -6.45 -7.61 11.98
CA ARG A 41 -7.67 -8.07 12.63
C ARG A 41 -8.92 -7.74 11.83
N HIS A 42 -8.99 -6.52 11.30
CA HIS A 42 -10.12 -6.12 10.44
C HIS A 42 -10.19 -6.99 9.19
N ALA A 43 -9.04 -7.26 8.58
CA ALA A 43 -9.00 -8.09 7.38
C ALA A 43 -9.46 -9.52 7.68
N LEU A 44 -9.05 -10.08 8.82
CA LEU A 44 -9.43 -11.43 9.19
C LEU A 44 -10.90 -11.55 9.54
N LYS A 45 -11.54 -10.46 9.94
CA LYS A 45 -12.99 -10.46 10.12
C LYS A 45 -13.71 -10.53 8.78
N ALA A 46 -13.15 -9.88 7.76
CA ALA A 46 -13.73 -9.89 6.42
C ALA A 46 -13.47 -11.24 5.72
N VAL A 47 -12.27 -11.78 5.91
CA VAL A 47 -11.88 -13.06 5.30
C VAL A 47 -11.19 -13.89 6.40
N PRO A 48 -11.91 -14.82 7.03
CA PRO A 48 -11.30 -15.69 8.02
C PRO A 48 -10.24 -16.58 7.38
N GLY A 49 -9.14 -16.79 8.08
CA GLY A 49 -8.06 -17.60 7.58
C GLY A 49 -6.75 -17.30 8.25
N LYS A 50 -5.66 -17.46 7.52
CA LYS A 50 -4.32 -17.21 8.01
C LYS A 50 -3.72 -16.02 7.27
N ALA A 51 -3.42 -14.95 7.98
CA ALA A 51 -2.75 -13.79 7.38
C ALA A 51 -1.27 -14.14 7.20
N VAL A 52 -0.78 -13.97 5.97
CA VAL A 52 0.60 -14.33 5.64
C VAL A 52 1.46 -13.14 5.26
N GLU A 53 0.82 -12.02 4.93
CA GLU A 53 1.56 -10.82 4.55
C GLU A 53 0.67 -9.61 4.81
N ALA A 54 1.30 -8.51 5.24
CA ALA A 54 0.59 -7.25 5.40
C ALA A 54 1.58 -6.12 5.17
N GLU A 55 1.16 -5.12 4.38
CA GLU A 55 2.02 -3.96 4.15
C GLU A 55 1.15 -2.72 3.96
N ILE A 56 1.76 -1.56 4.21
CA ILE A 56 1.09 -0.28 4.05
C ILE A 56 1.42 0.28 2.67
N GLY A 57 0.44 0.95 2.06
CA GLY A 57 0.64 1.54 0.75
C GLY A 57 -0.47 2.51 0.42
N LYS A 58 -0.57 2.87 -0.84
CA LYS A 58 -1.62 3.75 -1.31
C LYS A 58 -2.48 3.06 -2.35
N GLU A 59 -3.78 3.34 -2.29
CA GLU A 59 -4.76 2.86 -3.25
C GLU A 59 -5.73 4.00 -3.50
N ASP A 60 -5.82 4.43 -4.76
CA ASP A 60 -6.72 5.52 -5.14
C ASP A 60 -6.54 6.78 -4.28
N GLY A 61 -5.28 7.13 -3.99
CA GLY A 61 -4.95 8.31 -3.20
C GLY A 61 -5.14 8.17 -1.71
N ARG A 62 -5.56 7.01 -1.24
CA ARG A 62 -5.77 6.76 0.19
C ARG A 62 -4.70 5.83 0.73
N THR A 63 -4.32 6.05 1.97
CA THR A 63 -3.41 5.13 2.65
C THR A 63 -4.21 3.90 3.09
N VAL A 64 -3.73 2.73 2.72
CA VAL A 64 -4.36 1.46 3.04
C VAL A 64 -3.33 0.46 3.52
N TYR A 65 -3.80 -0.57 4.21
CA TYR A 65 -3.01 -1.76 4.47
C TYR A 65 -3.51 -2.85 3.53
N GLU A 66 -2.57 -3.50 2.86
CA GLU A 66 -2.88 -4.63 1.99
C GLU A 66 -2.52 -5.90 2.74
N VAL A 67 -3.51 -6.74 3.00
CA VAL A 67 -3.33 -7.95 3.79
C VAL A 67 -3.64 -9.16 2.92
N GLU A 68 -2.72 -10.10 2.86
CA GLU A 68 -2.94 -11.35 2.15
C GLU A 68 -3.29 -12.43 3.15
N ILE A 69 -4.37 -13.14 2.87
CA ILE A 69 -4.91 -14.16 3.76
C ILE A 69 -5.13 -15.43 2.96
N ILE A 70 -4.67 -16.55 3.51
CA ILE A 70 -5.00 -17.85 2.96
C ILE A 70 -6.28 -18.30 3.64
N ASP A 71 -7.35 -18.43 2.87
CA ASP A 71 -8.67 -18.75 3.41
C ASP A 71 -8.85 -20.26 3.66
N SER A 72 -10.04 -20.64 4.12
CA SER A 72 -10.32 -22.02 4.47
C SER A 72 -10.31 -22.96 3.25
N ASN A 73 -10.41 -22.40 2.05
CA ASN A 73 -10.33 -23.16 0.80
C ASN A 73 -8.92 -23.18 0.24
N ASN A 74 -7.93 -22.77 1.04
CA ASN A 74 -6.53 -22.72 0.65
C ASN A 74 -6.27 -21.77 -0.52
N LYS A 75 -7.10 -20.74 -0.65
CA LYS A 75 -6.93 -19.71 -1.68
C LYS A 75 -6.41 -18.43 -1.03
N THR A 76 -5.56 -17.73 -1.76
CA THR A 76 -5.04 -16.46 -1.31
C THR A 76 -6.04 -15.36 -1.62
N GLN A 77 -6.44 -14.62 -0.60
CA GLN A 77 -7.34 -13.48 -0.73
C GLN A 77 -6.56 -12.24 -0.33
N LYS A 78 -6.78 -11.16 -1.07
CA LYS A 78 -6.17 -9.87 -0.77
C LYS A 78 -7.24 -8.93 -0.23
N VAL A 79 -6.97 -8.33 0.92
CA VAL A 79 -7.91 -7.42 1.57
C VAL A 79 -7.24 -6.08 1.75
N TYR A 80 -7.90 -5.02 1.36
CA TYR A 80 -7.45 -3.65 1.62
C TYR A 80 -8.18 -3.11 2.83
N VAL A 81 -7.44 -2.57 3.78
CA VAL A 81 -8.02 -1.97 4.97
C VAL A 81 -7.67 -0.49 4.97
N ASP A 82 -8.68 0.36 4.99
CA ASP A 82 -8.47 1.81 5.02
C ASP A 82 -7.74 2.18 6.31
N ALA A 83 -6.63 2.91 6.17
CA ALA A 83 -5.79 3.24 7.30
C ALA A 83 -6.40 4.28 8.22
N GLN A 84 -7.46 4.95 7.81
CA GLN A 84 -8.14 5.93 8.64
C GLN A 84 -9.38 5.35 9.31
N SER A 85 -10.20 4.64 8.57
CA SER A 85 -11.47 4.13 9.07
C SER A 85 -11.41 2.70 9.56
N GLY A 86 -10.44 1.92 9.08
CA GLY A 86 -10.36 0.49 9.39
C GLY A 86 -11.29 -0.35 8.54
N GLN A 87 -11.99 0.26 7.60
CA GLN A 87 -12.93 -0.48 6.77
C GLN A 87 -12.18 -1.41 5.82
N ALA A 88 -12.60 -2.66 5.77
CA ALA A 88 -11.95 -3.67 4.94
C ALA A 88 -12.72 -3.87 3.64
N LYS A 89 -11.98 -4.09 2.57
CA LYS A 89 -12.54 -4.32 1.24
C LYS A 89 -11.77 -5.46 0.60
N ILE A 90 -12.50 -6.48 0.17
CA ILE A 90 -11.88 -7.63 -0.50
C ILE A 90 -11.59 -7.25 -1.96
N ASP A 91 -10.38 -7.56 -2.40
CA ASP A 91 -9.98 -7.33 -3.79
C ASP A 91 -10.44 -8.52 -4.63
N HIS A 92 -11.39 -8.27 -5.51
CA HIS A 92 -11.95 -9.32 -6.37
C HIS A 92 -11.31 -9.36 -7.75
#